data_1b47ee148be8b07d2019d83b6092dea2
#
_entry.id   1b47ee148be8b07d2019d83b6092dea2
#
_cell.length_a   1.000
_cell.length_b   1.000
_cell.length_c   1.000
_cell.angle_alpha   90.00
_cell.angle_beta   90.00
_cell.angle_gamma   90.00
#
_symmetry.space_group_name_H-M   'P 1'
#
loop_
_entity.id
_entity.type
_entity.pdbx_description
1 polymer ?
#
loop_
_entity_poly.entity_id
_entity_poly.type
_entity_poly.pdbx_seq_one_letter_code
_entity_poly.pdbx_strand_id
1 'polypeptide(L)'
;MKNQMAKRIASVLLAGVMLVSLAACGENKKTEEKKTDDSKKSSKKETEIQVFIAASLNTVMTELAKEYNEDHPEVKITFNADSSGTLLTQIEEGYECDLFFSAAQKQMDQLEADGLVVDGTRANVLNNQVVVISLKDSGTKVTGLENLKDAKSIALAGGSVPVGKYTRQALVNLGTLKADGEVDAITTDQVSQALGGVEISEEDNVSKVLTAVAEGSCEVGTTYYSDTYGYEDKLNILQVVSYDLTGCLLYTSPSPRDRQKSR
;
A
#
# COMPACT_ATOMS: atom_id res chain seq x y z
N MET A 1 -48.77 -24.62 14.36
CA MET A 1 -49.03 -26.04 14.06
C MET A 1 -48.26 -26.43 12.81
N LYS A 2 -47.40 -27.46 12.94
CA LYS A 2 -46.73 -28.24 11.87
C LYS A 2 -45.83 -27.40 10.92
N ASN A 3 -44.52 -27.56 10.80
CA ASN A 3 -43.68 -28.74 10.85
C ASN A 3 -42.25 -28.33 11.25
N GLN A 4 -41.86 -28.69 12.43
CA GLN A 4 -40.50 -29.09 12.72
C GLN A 4 -40.43 -30.56 12.29
N MET A 5 -39.46 -30.88 11.48
CA MET A 5 -38.79 -32.18 11.42
C MET A 5 -38.08 -32.34 10.10
N ALA A 6 -36.90 -32.73 10.23
CA ALA A 6 -36.04 -33.35 9.25
C ALA A 6 -34.84 -32.48 8.87
N LYS A 7 -33.76 -32.68 9.57
CA LYS A 7 -32.44 -32.99 9.05
C LYS A 7 -31.41 -33.10 10.16
N ARG A 8 -31.55 -34.15 10.91
CA ARG A 8 -30.43 -34.85 11.55
C ARG A 8 -30.23 -36.13 10.76
N ILE A 9 -29.00 -36.60 10.71
CA ILE A 9 -28.49 -37.86 10.13
C ILE A 9 -27.66 -37.62 8.87
N ALA A 10 -26.36 -37.59 9.09
CA ALA A 10 -25.32 -38.27 8.38
C ALA A 10 -23.95 -37.91 8.97
N SER A 11 -23.75 -38.29 10.23
CA SER A 11 -22.43 -38.68 10.72
C SER A 11 -22.47 -40.18 10.76
N VAL A 12 -21.44 -40.84 10.25
CA VAL A 12 -20.86 -42.09 10.72
C VAL A 12 -20.20 -42.84 9.58
N LEU A 13 -18.94 -43.20 9.84
CA LEU A 13 -18.17 -44.32 9.33
C LEU A 13 -17.49 -44.19 7.94
N LEU A 14 -16.18 -44.02 7.97
CA LEU A 14 -15.28 -45.09 7.51
C LEU A 14 -13.95 -45.01 8.24
N ALA A 15 -13.87 -45.77 9.32
CA ALA A 15 -12.61 -46.21 9.90
C ALA A 15 -12.29 -47.63 9.34
N GLY A 16 -11.05 -47.86 9.04
CA GLY A 16 -10.52 -49.20 9.01
C GLY A 16 -10.17 -49.74 7.62
N VAL A 17 -8.92 -49.83 7.32
CA VAL A 17 -8.20 -51.10 7.10
C VAL A 17 -6.70 -50.83 7.15
N MET A 18 -6.08 -51.18 8.28
CA MET A 18 -4.68 -51.63 8.35
C MET A 18 -4.63 -53.07 7.87
N LEU A 19 -3.51 -53.42 7.28
CA LEU A 19 -2.76 -54.67 7.51
C LEU A 19 -1.74 -54.87 6.38
N VAL A 20 -0.47 -54.63 6.69
CA VAL A 20 0.57 -55.65 6.96
C VAL A 20 0.85 -56.60 5.79
N SER A 21 2.03 -56.50 5.25
CA SER A 21 2.82 -57.67 4.88
C SER A 21 4.31 -57.38 4.99
N LEU A 22 4.90 -58.06 5.97
CA LEU A 22 6.33 -58.22 6.18
C LEU A 22 6.84 -59.38 5.32
N ALA A 23 8.10 -59.18 4.91
CA ALA A 23 9.13 -60.20 4.74
C ALA A 23 9.11 -61.14 3.53
N ALA A 24 10.16 -61.02 2.77
CA ALA A 24 11.01 -62.17 2.45
C ALA A 24 12.43 -61.71 2.08
N CYS A 25 13.40 -62.23 2.83
CA CYS A 25 14.82 -62.26 2.54
C CYS A 25 15.12 -63.20 1.34
N GLY A 26 16.17 -62.90 0.59
CA GLY A 26 16.79 -63.90 -0.29
C GLY A 26 17.68 -63.31 -1.39
N GLU A 27 18.96 -63.22 -1.09
CA GLU A 27 20.12 -63.75 -1.82
C GLU A 27 20.66 -63.06 -3.08
N ASN A 28 21.82 -62.55 -2.88
CA ASN A 28 23.03 -62.38 -3.70
C ASN A 28 22.98 -62.66 -5.23
N LYS A 29 23.30 -61.59 -6.03
CA LYS A 29 24.26 -61.71 -7.14
C LYS A 29 24.90 -60.38 -7.48
N LYS A 30 26.22 -60.35 -7.43
CA LYS A 30 27.12 -59.33 -7.96
C LYS A 30 26.84 -59.10 -9.44
N THR A 31 26.81 -57.85 -9.90
CA THR A 31 27.57 -57.39 -11.08
C THR A 31 27.40 -55.90 -11.34
N GLU A 32 28.55 -55.24 -11.48
CA GLU A 32 28.88 -54.02 -12.23
C GLU A 32 28.42 -52.66 -11.74
N GLU A 33 29.43 -51.93 -11.31
CA GLU A 33 29.49 -50.49 -11.14
C GLU A 33 29.11 -49.76 -12.42
N LYS A 34 28.01 -49.01 -12.36
CA LYS A 34 27.76 -47.87 -13.26
C LYS A 34 27.73 -46.64 -12.40
N LYS A 35 28.81 -45.87 -12.42
CA LYS A 35 28.87 -44.52 -11.87
C LYS A 35 27.76 -43.68 -12.52
N THR A 36 26.69 -43.50 -11.85
CA THR A 36 25.74 -42.42 -12.11
C THR A 36 26.19 -41.20 -11.28
N ASP A 37 26.57 -40.20 -12.01
CA ASP A 37 26.91 -38.88 -11.55
C ASP A 37 25.66 -38.31 -10.85
N ASP A 38 25.67 -38.36 -9.53
CA ASP A 38 24.60 -37.86 -8.69
C ASP A 38 24.84 -36.35 -8.53
N SER A 39 24.52 -35.60 -9.58
CA SER A 39 24.42 -34.13 -9.49
C SER A 39 23.29 -33.84 -8.50
N LYS A 40 23.64 -33.66 -7.23
CA LYS A 40 22.80 -33.04 -6.21
C LYS A 40 22.37 -31.68 -6.72
N LYS A 41 21.25 -31.64 -7.42
CA LYS A 41 20.47 -30.44 -7.64
C LYS A 41 19.94 -30.07 -6.26
N SER A 42 20.69 -29.22 -5.55
CA SER A 42 20.21 -28.55 -4.35
C SER A 42 18.92 -27.82 -4.75
N SER A 43 17.78 -28.35 -4.39
CA SER A 43 16.53 -27.63 -4.49
C SER A 43 16.63 -26.46 -3.51
N LYS A 44 17.00 -25.26 -4.00
CA LYS A 44 16.86 -24.04 -3.23
C LYS A 44 15.39 -23.98 -2.76
N LYS A 45 15.19 -23.89 -1.47
CA LYS A 45 13.86 -23.78 -0.88
C LYS A 45 13.29 -22.45 -1.34
N GLU A 46 12.16 -22.46 -2.00
CA GLU A 46 11.43 -21.25 -2.37
C GLU A 46 11.04 -20.50 -1.09
N THR A 47 11.33 -19.21 -1.04
CA THR A 47 10.97 -18.32 0.07
C THR A 47 9.89 -17.36 -0.41
N GLU A 48 8.74 -17.34 0.25
CA GLU A 48 7.68 -16.39 -0.03
C GLU A 48 7.74 -15.24 0.97
N ILE A 49 7.58 -13.99 0.48
CA ILE A 49 7.60 -12.75 1.27
C ILE A 49 6.31 -12.01 0.99
N GLN A 50 5.54 -11.73 2.05
CA GLN A 50 4.31 -10.94 2.00
C GLN A 50 4.64 -9.47 2.28
N VAL A 51 4.48 -8.61 1.29
CA VAL A 51 4.83 -7.19 1.38
C VAL A 51 3.57 -6.33 1.28
N PHE A 52 3.24 -5.65 2.36
CA PHE A 52 2.15 -4.68 2.38
C PHE A 52 2.68 -3.30 1.98
N ILE A 53 2.09 -2.69 0.97
CA ILE A 53 2.57 -1.42 0.41
C ILE A 53 1.43 -0.41 0.28
N ALA A 54 1.68 0.83 0.65
CA ALA A 54 0.78 1.90 0.29
C ALA A 54 0.55 1.91 -1.23
N ALA A 55 -0.70 2.12 -1.66
CA ALA A 55 -1.12 2.02 -3.06
C ALA A 55 -0.25 2.85 -4.03
N SER A 56 0.28 3.99 -3.55
CA SER A 56 1.20 4.87 -4.30
C SER A 56 2.52 4.21 -4.68
N LEU A 57 2.92 3.12 -4.02
CA LEU A 57 4.17 2.43 -4.27
C LEU A 57 4.03 1.25 -5.25
N ASN A 58 2.79 0.90 -5.65
CA ASN A 58 2.53 -0.35 -6.37
C ASN A 58 3.36 -0.50 -7.66
N THR A 59 3.42 0.53 -8.48
CA THR A 59 4.16 0.50 -9.75
C THR A 59 5.65 0.29 -9.52
N VAL A 60 6.26 1.16 -8.70
CA VAL A 60 7.71 1.11 -8.46
C VAL A 60 8.15 -0.16 -7.74
N MET A 61 7.37 -0.63 -6.77
CA MET A 61 7.70 -1.86 -6.03
C MET A 61 7.57 -3.10 -6.91
N THR A 62 6.61 -3.10 -7.85
CA THR A 62 6.48 -4.19 -8.84
C THR A 62 7.71 -4.25 -9.76
N GLU A 63 8.24 -3.12 -10.19
CA GLU A 63 9.46 -3.06 -11.00
C GLU A 63 10.69 -3.51 -10.21
N LEU A 64 10.86 -2.98 -8.99
CA LEU A 64 11.95 -3.40 -8.10
C LEU A 64 11.94 -4.90 -7.78
N ALA A 65 10.73 -5.48 -7.60
CA ALA A 65 10.62 -6.92 -7.37
C ALA A 65 11.08 -7.75 -8.58
N LYS A 66 10.84 -7.28 -9.81
CA LYS A 66 11.35 -7.94 -11.02
C LYS A 66 12.86 -7.90 -11.07
N GLU A 67 13.48 -6.74 -10.82
CA GLU A 67 14.94 -6.60 -10.78
C GLU A 67 15.54 -7.48 -9.67
N TYR A 68 14.94 -7.47 -8.47
CA TYR A 68 15.39 -8.31 -7.36
C TYR A 68 15.35 -9.81 -7.71
N ASN A 69 14.30 -10.24 -8.41
CA ASN A 69 14.11 -11.64 -8.78
C ASN A 69 15.07 -12.12 -9.89
N GLU A 70 15.75 -11.23 -10.62
CA GLU A 70 16.81 -11.61 -11.55
C GLU A 70 17.99 -12.25 -10.81
N ASP A 71 18.34 -11.70 -9.64
CA ASP A 71 19.41 -12.20 -8.79
C ASP A 71 18.93 -13.25 -7.77
N HIS A 72 17.65 -13.23 -7.41
CA HIS A 72 17.02 -14.05 -6.37
C HIS A 72 15.78 -14.79 -6.88
N PRO A 73 15.93 -15.71 -7.87
CA PRO A 73 14.79 -16.40 -8.47
C PRO A 73 14.07 -17.37 -7.52
N GLU A 74 14.69 -17.71 -6.37
CA GLU A 74 14.08 -18.52 -5.31
C GLU A 74 13.17 -17.74 -4.37
N VAL A 75 13.10 -16.39 -4.50
CA VAL A 75 12.26 -15.53 -3.66
C VAL A 75 11.01 -15.14 -4.44
N LYS A 76 9.85 -15.45 -3.87
CA LYS A 76 8.55 -15.02 -4.37
C LYS A 76 8.05 -13.85 -3.53
N ILE A 77 7.90 -12.67 -4.12
CA ILE A 77 7.37 -11.48 -3.47
C ILE A 77 5.90 -11.32 -3.85
N THR A 78 5.03 -11.29 -2.84
CA THR A 78 3.58 -11.05 -3.02
C THR A 78 3.22 -9.71 -2.41
N PHE A 79 2.62 -8.82 -3.20
CA PHE A 79 2.20 -7.50 -2.75
C PHE A 79 0.72 -7.47 -2.36
N ASN A 80 0.43 -6.84 -1.22
CA ASN A 80 -0.89 -6.36 -0.84
C ASN A 80 -0.85 -4.82 -0.87
N ALA A 81 -1.52 -4.22 -1.86
CA ALA A 81 -1.46 -2.78 -2.11
C ALA A 81 -2.81 -2.12 -1.82
N ASP A 82 -2.85 -1.27 -0.79
CA ASP A 82 -4.05 -0.52 -0.39
C ASP A 82 -3.65 0.77 0.35
N SER A 83 -4.63 1.48 0.94
CA SER A 83 -4.34 2.59 1.83
C SER A 83 -3.56 2.11 3.05
N SER A 84 -2.63 2.94 3.54
CA SER A 84 -1.85 2.57 4.73
C SER A 84 -2.73 2.31 5.96
N GLY A 85 -3.91 2.96 6.05
CA GLY A 85 -4.88 2.72 7.11
C GLY A 85 -5.54 1.35 7.02
N THR A 86 -5.97 0.93 5.82
CA THR A 86 -6.53 -0.41 5.57
C THR A 86 -5.50 -1.49 5.89
N LEU A 87 -4.26 -1.29 5.45
CA LEU A 87 -3.16 -2.25 5.69
C LEU A 87 -2.81 -2.37 7.17
N LEU A 88 -2.80 -1.24 7.91
CA LEU A 88 -2.66 -1.25 9.37
C LEU A 88 -3.72 -2.14 10.02
N THR A 89 -5.00 -1.94 9.69
CA THR A 89 -6.09 -2.74 10.24
C THR A 89 -5.91 -4.24 9.95
N GLN A 90 -5.49 -4.60 8.74
CA GLN A 90 -5.23 -5.99 8.38
C GLN A 90 -4.10 -6.60 9.22
N ILE A 91 -3.02 -5.85 9.48
CA ILE A 91 -1.91 -6.31 10.33
C ILE A 91 -2.39 -6.50 11.78
N GLU A 92 -3.18 -5.55 12.32
CA GLU A 92 -3.79 -5.65 13.65
C GLU A 92 -4.76 -6.85 13.76
N GLU A 93 -5.44 -7.21 12.68
CA GLU A 93 -6.30 -8.40 12.57
C GLU A 93 -5.52 -9.72 12.41
N GLY A 94 -4.19 -9.66 12.29
CA GLY A 94 -3.31 -10.83 12.26
C GLY A 94 -3.03 -11.38 10.85
N TYR A 95 -3.19 -10.58 9.81
CA TYR A 95 -2.73 -10.97 8.47
C TYR A 95 -1.21 -11.07 8.44
N GLU A 96 -0.69 -12.08 7.76
CA GLU A 96 0.75 -12.26 7.57
C GLU A 96 1.34 -11.11 6.76
N CYS A 97 2.33 -10.42 7.33
CA CYS A 97 3.03 -9.31 6.73
C CYS A 97 4.50 -9.34 7.16
N ASP A 98 5.40 -9.61 6.22
CA ASP A 98 6.84 -9.63 6.47
C ASP A 98 7.46 -8.24 6.37
N LEU A 99 6.90 -7.37 5.52
CA LEU A 99 7.40 -6.02 5.29
C LEU A 99 6.23 -5.06 5.01
N PHE A 100 6.20 -3.94 5.71
CA PHE A 100 5.18 -2.90 5.53
C PHE A 100 5.80 -1.57 5.11
N PHE A 101 5.38 -1.04 3.96
CA PHE A 101 5.70 0.30 3.49
C PHE A 101 4.48 1.22 3.64
N SER A 102 4.47 1.99 4.70
CA SER A 102 3.43 3.00 4.97
C SER A 102 3.76 4.34 4.28
N ALA A 103 2.74 5.01 3.76
CA ALA A 103 2.85 6.37 3.24
C ALA A 103 2.84 7.46 4.34
N ALA A 104 2.71 7.07 5.63
CA ALA A 104 2.73 8.01 6.75
C ALA A 104 3.27 7.38 8.02
N GLN A 105 3.85 8.23 8.88
CA GLN A 105 4.44 7.85 10.16
C GLN A 105 3.39 7.28 11.12
N LYS A 106 2.18 7.85 11.16
CA LYS A 106 1.11 7.50 12.10
C LYS A 106 0.83 5.99 12.17
N GLN A 107 0.77 5.32 11.02
CA GLN A 107 0.52 3.88 10.97
C GLN A 107 1.69 3.07 11.54
N MET A 108 2.91 3.53 11.30
CA MET A 108 4.10 2.89 11.86
C MET A 108 4.20 3.13 13.38
N ASP A 109 3.85 4.35 13.84
CA ASP A 109 3.81 4.68 15.27
C ASP A 109 2.82 3.78 16.01
N GLN A 110 1.65 3.52 15.41
CA GLN A 110 0.64 2.62 15.96
C GLN A 110 1.15 1.18 16.06
N LEU A 111 1.72 0.63 14.98
CA LEU A 111 2.26 -0.74 14.97
C LEU A 111 3.40 -0.92 15.97
N GLU A 112 4.26 0.09 16.15
CA GLU A 112 5.31 0.06 17.19
C GLU A 112 4.69 0.06 18.60
N ALA A 113 3.69 0.91 18.84
CA ALA A 113 3.00 0.97 20.13
C ALA A 113 2.31 -0.36 20.48
N ASP A 114 1.80 -1.07 19.48
CA ASP A 114 1.15 -2.37 19.62
C ASP A 114 2.15 -3.54 19.67
N GLY A 115 3.45 -3.28 19.52
CA GLY A 115 4.50 -4.30 19.55
C GLY A 115 4.50 -5.23 18.31
N LEU A 116 3.96 -4.75 17.19
CA LEU A 116 3.83 -5.51 15.94
C LEU A 116 4.98 -5.23 14.95
N VAL A 117 5.95 -4.39 15.33
CA VAL A 117 7.17 -4.11 14.57
C VAL A 117 8.36 -4.74 15.27
N VAL A 118 9.24 -5.40 14.54
CA VAL A 118 10.48 -5.93 15.10
C VAL A 118 11.39 -4.76 15.51
N ASP A 119 11.89 -4.78 16.72
CA ASP A 119 12.72 -3.71 17.29
C ASP A 119 13.89 -3.32 16.39
N GLY A 120 14.02 -2.03 16.13
CA GLY A 120 15.12 -1.46 15.36
C GLY A 120 15.04 -1.68 13.83
N THR A 121 13.95 -2.25 13.31
CA THR A 121 13.79 -2.47 11.86
C THR A 121 13.08 -1.33 11.14
N ARG A 122 12.43 -0.42 11.87
CA ARG A 122 11.76 0.74 11.26
C ARG A 122 12.77 1.72 10.66
N ALA A 123 12.55 2.13 9.42
CA ALA A 123 13.36 3.12 8.72
C ALA A 123 12.50 4.06 7.88
N ASN A 124 12.88 5.34 7.82
CA ASN A 124 12.32 6.28 6.85
C ASN A 124 13.09 6.13 5.53
N VAL A 125 12.42 5.62 4.51
CA VAL A 125 13.06 5.24 3.25
C VAL A 125 12.99 6.37 2.22
N LEU A 126 11.82 7.03 2.11
CA LEU A 126 11.53 8.03 1.08
C LEU A 126 10.74 9.20 1.65
N ASN A 127 10.89 10.36 1.00
CA ASN A 127 10.03 11.51 1.16
C ASN A 127 9.19 11.69 -0.11
N ASN A 128 7.90 11.97 0.07
CA ASN A 128 6.99 12.24 -1.05
C ASN A 128 6.31 13.60 -0.86
N GLN A 129 5.82 14.19 -1.94
CA GLN A 129 5.10 15.47 -1.91
C GLN A 129 3.69 15.31 -2.46
N VAL A 130 2.75 15.97 -1.83
CA VAL A 130 1.39 16.11 -2.37
C VAL A 130 1.44 17.01 -3.59
N VAL A 131 0.73 16.65 -4.64
CA VAL A 131 0.56 17.45 -5.84
C VAL A 131 -0.92 17.61 -6.17
N VAL A 132 -1.26 18.73 -6.77
CA VAL A 132 -2.56 18.95 -7.41
C VAL A 132 -2.42 18.60 -8.89
N ILE A 133 -3.27 17.72 -9.38
CA ILE A 133 -3.25 17.23 -10.75
C ILE A 133 -4.54 17.52 -11.49
N SER A 134 -4.45 17.60 -12.80
CA SER A 134 -5.59 17.64 -13.73
C SER A 134 -5.33 16.81 -14.96
N LEU A 135 -6.38 16.45 -15.70
CA LEU A 135 -6.22 15.94 -17.06
C LEU A 135 -5.58 17.03 -17.95
N LYS A 136 -4.69 16.64 -18.88
CA LYS A 136 -3.87 17.56 -19.68
C LYS A 136 -4.70 18.61 -20.43
N ASP A 137 -5.81 18.18 -21.01
CA ASP A 137 -6.71 19.04 -21.81
C ASP A 137 -8.02 19.38 -21.09
N SER A 138 -8.03 19.34 -19.77
CA SER A 138 -9.24 19.62 -18.96
C SER A 138 -9.78 21.04 -19.11
N GLY A 139 -8.91 22.00 -19.50
CA GLY A 139 -9.23 23.42 -19.52
C GLY A 139 -9.59 23.98 -18.13
N THR A 140 -9.12 23.32 -17.07
CA THR A 140 -9.35 23.76 -15.68
C THR A 140 -8.81 25.15 -15.43
N LYS A 141 -9.48 25.89 -14.54
CA LYS A 141 -9.00 27.17 -14.02
C LYS A 141 -8.21 27.00 -12.72
N VAL A 142 -8.19 25.80 -12.17
CA VAL A 142 -7.45 25.50 -10.96
C VAL A 142 -5.96 25.55 -11.24
N THR A 143 -5.23 26.21 -10.38
CA THR A 143 -3.77 26.33 -10.43
C THR A 143 -3.09 25.73 -9.22
N GLY A 144 -3.85 25.43 -8.17
CA GLY A 144 -3.35 24.85 -6.92
C GLY A 144 -4.42 24.76 -5.86
N LEU A 145 -3.99 24.48 -4.61
CA LEU A 145 -4.90 24.35 -3.46
C LEU A 145 -5.66 25.64 -3.15
N GLU A 146 -5.05 26.80 -3.40
CA GLU A 146 -5.60 28.10 -3.08
C GLU A 146 -6.89 28.40 -3.84
N ASN A 147 -7.05 27.80 -5.01
CA ASN A 147 -8.23 28.00 -5.84
C ASN A 147 -8.94 26.72 -6.26
N LEU A 148 -8.85 25.65 -5.43
CA LEU A 148 -9.61 24.40 -5.65
C LEU A 148 -11.12 24.61 -5.78
N LYS A 149 -11.65 25.67 -5.17
CA LYS A 149 -13.07 26.05 -5.28
C LYS A 149 -13.52 26.37 -6.70
N ASP A 150 -12.60 26.64 -7.62
CA ASP A 150 -12.87 26.93 -9.01
C ASP A 150 -13.00 25.66 -9.87
N ALA A 151 -12.76 24.47 -9.28
CA ALA A 151 -12.98 23.18 -9.94
C ALA A 151 -14.46 22.86 -10.12
N LYS A 152 -14.79 22.09 -11.15
CA LYS A 152 -16.13 21.51 -11.32
C LYS A 152 -16.31 20.28 -10.43
N SER A 153 -15.27 19.47 -10.31
CA SER A 153 -15.24 18.28 -9.47
C SER A 153 -13.82 17.96 -9.01
N ILE A 154 -13.70 17.37 -7.83
CA ILE A 154 -12.42 17.04 -7.20
C ILE A 154 -12.42 15.57 -6.80
N ALA A 155 -11.38 14.82 -7.17
CA ALA A 155 -11.07 13.52 -6.57
C ALA A 155 -10.20 13.73 -5.32
N LEU A 156 -10.69 13.32 -4.17
CA LEU A 156 -10.03 13.50 -2.88
C LEU A 156 -10.05 12.20 -2.08
N ALA A 157 -8.91 11.74 -1.62
CA ALA A 157 -8.86 10.60 -0.73
C ALA A 157 -9.48 10.91 0.65
N GLY A 158 -10.08 9.91 1.28
CA GLY A 158 -10.65 10.01 2.61
C GLY A 158 -9.65 10.50 3.67
N GLY A 159 -10.13 11.05 4.78
CA GLY A 159 -9.27 11.61 5.85
C GLY A 159 -8.33 10.60 6.49
N SER A 160 -8.72 9.33 6.55
CA SER A 160 -7.88 8.22 7.05
C SER A 160 -6.74 7.82 6.10
N VAL A 161 -6.86 8.19 4.81
CA VAL A 161 -5.83 7.94 3.80
C VAL A 161 -4.75 9.03 3.91
N PRO A 162 -3.46 8.69 3.98
CA PRO A 162 -2.40 9.67 4.21
C PRO A 162 -2.42 10.89 3.28
N VAL A 163 -2.58 10.71 1.97
CA VAL A 163 -2.67 11.85 1.02
C VAL A 163 -3.89 12.72 1.29
N GLY A 164 -5.02 12.12 1.66
CA GLY A 164 -6.24 12.83 2.04
C GLY A 164 -6.08 13.64 3.32
N LYS A 165 -5.38 13.10 4.32
CA LYS A 165 -4.99 13.81 5.54
C LYS A 165 -4.07 14.98 5.24
N TYR A 166 -3.01 14.78 4.46
CA TYR A 166 -2.06 15.85 4.11
C TYR A 166 -2.71 16.95 3.29
N THR A 167 -3.63 16.61 2.40
CA THR A 167 -4.41 17.62 1.65
C THR A 167 -5.29 18.45 2.59
N ARG A 168 -5.99 17.82 3.53
CA ARG A 168 -6.78 18.53 4.54
C ARG A 168 -5.91 19.42 5.41
N GLN A 169 -4.76 18.93 5.84
CA GLN A 169 -3.79 19.72 6.62
C GLN A 169 -3.31 20.95 5.85
N ALA A 170 -3.01 20.79 4.55
CA ALA A 170 -2.63 21.92 3.71
C ALA A 170 -3.76 22.96 3.58
N LEU A 171 -5.00 22.51 3.41
CA LEU A 171 -6.16 23.40 3.36
C LEU A 171 -6.44 24.11 4.70
N VAL A 172 -6.16 23.46 5.82
CA VAL A 172 -6.21 24.09 7.16
C VAL A 172 -5.12 25.15 7.29
N ASN A 173 -3.89 24.84 6.91
CA ASN A 173 -2.76 25.76 6.99
C ASN A 173 -2.92 26.97 6.03
N LEU A 174 -3.63 26.78 4.92
CA LEU A 174 -4.06 27.87 4.02
C LEU A 174 -5.21 28.70 4.56
N GLY A 175 -5.86 28.28 5.66
CA GLY A 175 -7.04 28.95 6.21
C GLY A 175 -8.34 28.69 5.44
N THR A 176 -8.33 27.76 4.49
CA THR A 176 -9.53 27.37 3.71
C THR A 176 -10.43 26.45 4.53
N LEU A 177 -9.85 25.55 5.33
CA LEU A 177 -10.55 24.67 6.26
C LEU A 177 -10.34 25.13 7.70
N LYS A 178 -11.32 24.83 8.56
CA LYS A 178 -11.19 24.93 10.02
C LYS A 178 -11.10 23.53 10.60
N ALA A 179 -10.14 23.29 11.48
CA ALA A 179 -10.02 22.07 12.24
C ALA A 179 -10.46 22.32 13.69
N ASP A 180 -11.57 21.72 14.11
CA ASP A 180 -12.03 21.73 15.49
C ASP A 180 -11.59 20.46 16.25
N GLY A 181 -10.56 19.78 15.74
CA GLY A 181 -10.00 18.51 16.24
C GLY A 181 -8.94 17.96 15.30
N GLU A 182 -8.84 16.63 15.26
CA GLU A 182 -7.90 15.94 14.37
C GLU A 182 -8.24 16.17 12.90
N VAL A 183 -7.24 16.47 12.09
CA VAL A 183 -7.40 16.81 10.67
C VAL A 183 -7.96 15.63 9.86
N ASP A 184 -7.63 14.41 10.23
CA ASP A 184 -8.12 13.19 9.59
C ASP A 184 -9.62 12.90 9.87
N ALA A 185 -10.20 13.58 10.88
CA ALA A 185 -11.63 13.52 11.16
C ALA A 185 -12.48 14.51 10.31
N ILE A 186 -11.84 15.42 9.58
CA ILE A 186 -12.56 16.35 8.70
C ILE A 186 -13.18 15.55 7.55
N THR A 187 -14.51 15.58 7.44
CA THR A 187 -15.24 14.85 6.41
C THR A 187 -15.11 15.50 5.04
N THR A 188 -15.34 14.74 3.99
CA THR A 188 -15.37 15.26 2.61
C THR A 188 -16.45 16.29 2.40
N ASP A 189 -17.62 16.15 3.07
CA ASP A 189 -18.68 17.16 3.04
C ASP A 189 -18.23 18.50 3.64
N GLN A 190 -17.45 18.48 4.72
CA GLN A 190 -16.87 19.69 5.31
C GLN A 190 -15.87 20.37 4.36
N VAL A 191 -15.06 19.55 3.65
CA VAL A 191 -14.15 20.07 2.62
C VAL A 191 -14.94 20.70 1.48
N SER A 192 -15.96 20.02 0.96
CA SER A 192 -16.84 20.54 -0.10
C SER A 192 -17.49 21.88 0.30
N GLN A 193 -18.06 21.95 1.51
CA GLN A 193 -18.67 23.19 2.02
C GLN A 193 -17.67 24.33 2.12
N ALA A 194 -16.46 24.07 2.62
CA ALA A 194 -15.40 25.07 2.73
C ALA A 194 -14.93 25.59 1.35
N LEU A 195 -15.01 24.74 0.33
CA LEU A 195 -14.70 25.06 -1.07
C LEU A 195 -15.91 25.63 -1.83
N GLY A 196 -17.00 26.00 -1.13
CA GLY A 196 -18.18 26.61 -1.75
C GLY A 196 -19.18 25.61 -2.35
N GLY A 197 -19.14 24.36 -1.93
CA GLY A 197 -20.05 23.30 -2.41
C GLY A 197 -19.57 22.60 -3.67
N VAL A 198 -18.26 22.60 -3.96
CA VAL A 198 -17.68 21.85 -5.08
C VAL A 198 -17.97 20.35 -4.91
N GLU A 199 -18.34 19.69 -5.99
CA GLU A 199 -18.52 18.24 -6.01
C GLU A 199 -17.20 17.53 -5.73
N ILE A 200 -17.19 16.63 -4.75
CA ILE A 200 -16.02 15.86 -4.37
C ILE A 200 -16.35 14.37 -4.44
N SER A 201 -15.58 13.63 -5.23
CA SER A 201 -15.56 12.16 -5.19
C SER A 201 -14.55 11.74 -4.13
N GLU A 202 -15.04 11.12 -3.04
CA GLU A 202 -14.18 10.55 -2.02
C GLU A 202 -13.64 9.19 -2.47
N GLU A 203 -12.32 9.04 -2.40
CA GLU A 203 -11.63 7.84 -2.84
C GLU A 203 -10.99 7.11 -1.66
N ASP A 204 -11.03 5.77 -1.70
CA ASP A 204 -10.51 4.92 -0.62
C ASP A 204 -8.98 4.88 -0.57
N ASN A 205 -8.32 5.22 -1.68
CA ASN A 205 -6.86 5.24 -1.76
C ASN A 205 -6.36 6.19 -2.87
N VAL A 206 -5.06 6.44 -2.85
CA VAL A 206 -4.41 7.40 -3.76
C VAL A 206 -4.49 6.98 -5.23
N SER A 207 -4.41 5.69 -5.54
CA SER A 207 -4.47 5.20 -6.93
C SER A 207 -5.84 5.44 -7.55
N LYS A 208 -6.93 5.38 -6.76
CA LYS A 208 -8.28 5.72 -7.23
C LYS A 208 -8.42 7.21 -7.53
N VAL A 209 -7.80 8.09 -6.72
CA VAL A 209 -7.74 9.52 -7.02
C VAL A 209 -7.07 9.77 -8.37
N LEU A 210 -5.90 9.15 -8.58
CA LEU A 210 -5.16 9.26 -9.84
C LEU A 210 -6.00 8.80 -11.04
N THR A 211 -6.64 7.62 -10.89
CA THR A 211 -7.50 7.05 -11.93
C THR A 211 -8.69 7.95 -12.24
N ALA A 212 -9.38 8.48 -11.22
CA ALA A 212 -10.55 9.35 -11.40
C ALA A 212 -10.21 10.60 -12.24
N VAL A 213 -9.01 11.18 -12.03
CA VAL A 213 -8.55 12.32 -12.82
C VAL A 213 -8.08 11.88 -14.21
N ALA A 214 -7.29 10.79 -14.30
CA ALA A 214 -6.71 10.31 -15.57
C ALA A 214 -7.78 9.82 -16.57
N GLU A 215 -8.94 9.38 -16.07
CA GLU A 215 -10.10 8.97 -16.87
C GLU A 215 -11.11 10.10 -17.10
N GLY A 216 -10.87 11.28 -16.51
CA GLY A 216 -11.73 12.46 -16.66
C GLY A 216 -13.04 12.39 -15.87
N SER A 217 -13.17 11.48 -14.91
CA SER A 217 -14.32 11.42 -13.99
C SER A 217 -14.34 12.59 -13.03
N CYS A 218 -13.16 13.11 -12.65
CA CYS A 218 -12.99 14.35 -11.90
C CYS A 218 -12.07 15.31 -12.64
N GLU A 219 -12.30 16.63 -12.50
CA GLU A 219 -11.52 17.66 -13.18
C GLU A 219 -10.10 17.78 -12.60
N VAL A 220 -10.00 17.73 -11.28
CA VAL A 220 -8.74 17.83 -10.54
C VAL A 220 -8.71 16.81 -9.40
N GLY A 221 -7.52 16.56 -8.86
CA GLY A 221 -7.36 15.72 -7.68
C GLY A 221 -6.05 16.00 -6.96
N THR A 222 -5.91 15.42 -5.76
CA THR A 222 -4.68 15.50 -4.99
C THR A 222 -4.09 14.11 -4.81
N THR A 223 -2.86 13.95 -5.27
CA THR A 223 -2.11 12.68 -5.21
C THR A 223 -0.68 12.94 -4.76
N TYR A 224 0.18 11.94 -4.75
CA TYR A 224 1.60 12.15 -4.54
C TYR A 224 2.34 12.39 -5.86
N TYR A 225 3.47 13.09 -5.79
CA TYR A 225 4.32 13.33 -6.95
C TYR A 225 4.76 12.01 -7.61
N SER A 226 5.10 10.99 -6.81
CA SER A 226 5.49 9.67 -7.30
C SER A 226 4.41 8.97 -8.12
N ASP A 227 3.12 9.24 -7.84
CA ASP A 227 2.02 8.59 -8.53
C ASP A 227 1.85 9.11 -9.97
N THR A 228 2.40 10.29 -10.27
CA THR A 228 2.32 10.88 -11.61
C THR A 228 3.31 10.26 -12.60
N TYR A 229 4.25 9.44 -12.11
CA TYR A 229 5.18 8.72 -12.96
C TYR A 229 4.46 7.76 -13.91
N GLY A 230 4.77 7.86 -15.19
CA GLY A 230 4.09 7.10 -16.25
C GLY A 230 2.74 7.69 -16.71
N TYR A 231 2.35 8.86 -16.18
CA TYR A 231 1.15 9.60 -16.57
C TYR A 231 1.46 10.98 -17.18
N GLU A 232 2.73 11.27 -17.46
CA GLU A 232 3.21 12.57 -17.95
C GLU A 232 2.51 12.99 -19.25
N ASP A 233 2.10 12.04 -20.08
CA ASP A 233 1.38 12.31 -21.33
C ASP A 233 -0.11 12.63 -21.11
N LYS A 234 -0.69 12.25 -19.97
CA LYS A 234 -2.11 12.38 -19.67
C LYS A 234 -2.43 13.48 -18.67
N LEU A 235 -1.53 13.68 -17.70
CA LEU A 235 -1.78 14.57 -16.56
C LEU A 235 -0.87 15.80 -16.59
N ASN A 236 -1.40 16.89 -16.06
CA ASN A 236 -0.65 18.08 -15.65
C ASN A 236 -0.50 18.09 -14.13
N ILE A 237 0.68 18.43 -13.65
CA ILE A 237 0.91 18.82 -12.26
C ILE A 237 0.66 20.34 -12.19
N LEU A 238 -0.43 20.74 -11.54
CA LEU A 238 -0.79 22.13 -11.39
C LEU A 238 0.01 22.80 -10.27
N GLN A 239 0.26 22.07 -9.19
CA GLN A 239 1.03 22.54 -8.04
C GLN A 239 1.75 21.36 -7.38
N VAL A 240 3.00 21.58 -6.98
CA VAL A 240 3.69 20.76 -5.98
C VAL A 240 3.52 21.45 -4.64
N VAL A 241 2.80 20.81 -3.72
CA VAL A 241 2.42 21.40 -2.43
C VAL A 241 3.64 21.46 -1.50
N SER A 242 3.92 22.63 -0.93
CA SER A 242 5.01 22.77 0.03
C SER A 242 4.82 21.89 1.27
N TYR A 243 5.91 21.34 1.76
CA TYR A 243 5.92 20.58 3.01
C TYR A 243 5.42 21.40 4.21
N ASP A 244 5.66 22.71 4.23
CA ASP A 244 5.17 23.62 5.27
C ASP A 244 3.64 23.64 5.34
N LEU A 245 2.96 23.42 4.21
CA LEU A 245 1.51 23.36 4.15
C LEU A 245 0.96 22.00 4.56
N THR A 246 1.63 20.91 4.19
CA THR A 246 1.14 19.57 4.48
C THR A 246 1.35 19.14 5.93
N GLY A 247 2.25 19.81 6.65
CA GLY A 247 2.72 19.34 7.96
C GLY A 247 3.46 18.00 7.87
N CYS A 248 3.82 17.59 6.66
CA CYS A 248 4.66 16.44 6.44
C CYS A 248 6.06 16.79 6.97
N LEU A 249 6.32 16.49 8.23
CA LEU A 249 7.63 16.65 8.83
C LEU A 249 8.56 15.65 8.15
N LEU A 250 9.37 16.18 7.25
CA LEU A 250 10.56 15.49 6.79
C LEU A 250 11.48 15.33 7.99
N TYR A 251 11.48 14.19 8.62
CA TYR A 251 12.63 13.78 9.38
C TYR A 251 13.73 13.43 8.38
N THR A 252 14.39 14.45 7.87
CA THR A 252 15.73 14.28 7.33
C THR A 252 16.61 13.94 8.52
N SER A 253 16.81 12.66 8.79
CA SER A 253 18.06 12.25 9.40
C SER A 253 19.14 12.76 8.45
N PRO A 254 20.07 13.65 8.87
CA PRO A 254 21.11 14.12 7.97
C PRO A 254 21.81 12.88 7.44
N SER A 255 21.88 12.76 6.10
CA SER A 255 22.65 11.73 5.43
C SER A 255 24.07 11.71 6.05
N PRO A 256 24.74 10.58 6.16
CA PRO A 256 26.14 10.53 6.59
C PRO A 256 27.06 11.49 5.81
N ARG A 257 26.66 11.87 4.59
CA ARG A 257 27.34 12.91 3.78
C ARG A 257 27.11 14.34 4.29
N ASP A 258 25.96 14.63 4.89
CA ASP A 258 25.65 15.97 5.42
C ASP A 258 26.34 16.23 6.77
N ARG A 259 26.65 15.17 7.51
CA ARG A 259 27.46 15.26 8.75
C ARG A 259 28.94 15.61 8.51
N GLN A 260 29.46 15.41 7.29
CA GLN A 260 30.83 15.78 6.95
C GLN A 260 31.00 17.25 6.55
N LYS A 261 29.92 17.97 6.27
CA LYS A 261 29.96 19.40 5.89
C LYS A 261 29.81 20.36 7.07
N SER A 262 29.50 19.86 8.27
CA SER A 262 29.32 20.67 9.50
C SER A 262 30.45 20.53 10.50
N ARG A 263 31.66 20.11 10.06
CA ARG A 263 32.89 20.11 10.85
C ARG A 263 33.97 20.95 10.21
#